data_f6bd056ad79ce0571fa588467fc5fd52
#
_entry.id   f6bd056ad79ce0571fa588467fc5fd52
#
_cell.length_a   1.000
_cell.length_b   1.000
_cell.length_c   1.000
_cell.angle_alpha   90.00
_cell.angle_beta   90.00
_cell.angle_gamma   90.00
#
_symmetry.space_group_name_H-M   'P 1'
#
loop_
_entity.id
_entity.type
_entity.pdbx_description
1 polymer ?
#
loop_
_entity_poly.entity_id
_entity_poly.type
_entity_poly.pdbx_seq_one_letter_code
_entity_poly.pdbx_strand_id
1 'polypeptide(L)'
;MAEIAATASSPADIRNRNLRAQRLIIIFGVFAITMASPVVLAGLPLRFLLKGEVHVTQEQMALFFFWCQLAFYLKPLAGILTDAFPIFGTRRRHYLLISSVLAASSWIGMNFLPHKFGAILFGAMVVNLFMVMASTVIGGYLVEAGQSNGATGELTALRMMVANFCELAQGPLGGFLATAGFIWTTVANAVVALAIFPLAYFFLREQAVPQQGSGVVLQNARRQLKAIMRSKSLWMALLFIGLDFFAPGFNTPLYYKQTDELHFSQQAIGNLGAFSGGFAILAAIAYVPLIKQFSIRVLLFISILATALETLFYLFYSDWPRAMLIESQNGFFSAFATVALFDLAARSIPKACEALGYSLIMSVINVASSASDVVGSHLADNHWTFAHLIYLNAGTTAIVLVLLPFLPFALMQKKDAVQSTEILPEPA
;
A
#
# COMPACT_ATOMS: atom_id res chain seq x y z
N MET A 1 -40.50 -11.43 -43.76
CA MET A 1 -39.61 -10.33 -43.34
C MET A 1 -39.82 -10.15 -41.84
N ALA A 2 -38.95 -10.76 -41.07
CA ALA A 2 -38.97 -10.59 -39.59
C ALA A 2 -37.86 -9.55 -39.29
N GLU A 3 -38.32 -8.40 -38.82
CA GLU A 3 -37.53 -7.25 -38.39
C GLU A 3 -36.72 -7.63 -37.14
N ILE A 4 -35.44 -7.76 -37.32
CA ILE A 4 -34.52 -7.92 -36.20
C ILE A 4 -34.52 -6.58 -35.46
N ALA A 5 -35.40 -6.42 -34.50
CA ALA A 5 -35.37 -5.31 -33.55
C ALA A 5 -34.07 -5.40 -32.76
N ALA A 6 -33.07 -4.61 -33.16
CA ALA A 6 -31.90 -4.33 -32.35
C ALA A 6 -32.39 -3.74 -31.03
N THR A 7 -32.39 -4.54 -29.98
CA THR A 7 -32.69 -4.12 -28.61
C THR A 7 -31.68 -3.06 -28.20
N ALA A 8 -32.07 -1.79 -28.33
CA ALA A 8 -31.31 -0.69 -27.78
C ALA A 8 -31.17 -0.92 -26.27
N SER A 9 -29.95 -1.19 -25.80
CA SER A 9 -29.67 -1.39 -24.37
C SER A 9 -30.10 -0.14 -23.60
N SER A 10 -30.85 -0.33 -22.51
CA SER A 10 -31.32 0.79 -21.67
C SER A 10 -30.15 1.60 -21.13
N PRO A 11 -30.31 2.89 -20.84
CA PRO A 11 -29.27 3.70 -20.19
C PRO A 11 -28.74 3.07 -18.92
N ALA A 12 -29.58 2.33 -18.18
CA ALA A 12 -29.20 1.58 -16.98
C ALA A 12 -28.29 0.38 -17.31
N ASP A 13 -28.55 -0.32 -18.42
CA ASP A 13 -27.74 -1.47 -18.85
C ASP A 13 -26.36 -1.01 -19.34
N ILE A 14 -26.28 0.13 -20.02
CA ILE A 14 -25.01 0.73 -20.47
C ILE A 14 -24.19 1.15 -19.24
N ARG A 15 -24.80 1.79 -18.26
CA ARG A 15 -24.17 2.19 -16.98
C ARG A 15 -23.66 0.97 -16.22
N ASN A 16 -24.46 -0.08 -16.09
CA ASN A 16 -24.07 -1.31 -15.38
C ASN A 16 -22.91 -2.03 -16.11
N ARG A 17 -22.91 -2.04 -17.42
CA ARG A 17 -21.83 -2.65 -18.21
C ARG A 17 -20.53 -1.88 -18.09
N ASN A 18 -20.59 -0.55 -18.06
CA ASN A 18 -19.42 0.31 -17.85
C ASN A 18 -18.87 0.12 -16.42
N LEU A 19 -19.69 0.07 -15.39
CA LEU A 19 -19.26 -0.20 -14.01
C LEU A 19 -18.60 -1.57 -13.86
N ARG A 20 -19.11 -2.62 -14.52
CA ARG A 20 -18.48 -3.94 -14.51
C ARG A 20 -17.08 -3.92 -15.12
N ALA A 21 -16.91 -3.26 -16.26
CA ALA A 21 -15.60 -3.13 -16.90
C ALA A 21 -14.62 -2.34 -16.00
N GLN A 22 -15.09 -1.26 -15.38
CA GLN A 22 -14.27 -0.46 -14.45
C GLN A 22 -13.86 -1.25 -13.22
N ARG A 23 -14.77 -2.04 -12.62
CA ARG A 23 -14.45 -2.94 -11.51
C ARG A 23 -13.36 -3.94 -11.89
N LEU A 24 -13.45 -4.57 -13.08
CA LEU A 24 -12.44 -5.50 -13.57
C LEU A 24 -11.07 -4.83 -13.75
N ILE A 25 -11.03 -3.62 -14.33
CA ILE A 25 -9.78 -2.86 -14.48
C ILE A 25 -9.15 -2.59 -13.11
N ILE A 26 -9.97 -2.20 -12.12
CA ILE A 26 -9.47 -1.92 -10.77
C ILE A 26 -9.00 -3.20 -10.09
N ILE A 27 -9.76 -4.29 -10.13
CA ILE A 27 -9.39 -5.57 -9.51
C ILE A 27 -8.05 -6.07 -10.08
N PHE A 28 -7.99 -6.27 -11.38
CA PHE A 28 -6.80 -6.85 -12.02
C PHE A 28 -5.62 -5.87 -12.04
N GLY A 29 -5.89 -4.56 -12.21
CA GLY A 29 -4.86 -3.53 -12.20
C GLY A 29 -4.21 -3.40 -10.80
N VAL A 30 -5.02 -3.31 -9.74
CA VAL A 30 -4.51 -3.25 -8.37
C VAL A 30 -3.78 -4.54 -8.00
N PHE A 31 -4.35 -5.70 -8.33
CA PHE A 31 -3.72 -7.00 -8.09
C PHE A 31 -2.34 -7.07 -8.74
N ALA A 32 -2.26 -6.82 -10.05
CA ALA A 32 -1.01 -6.95 -10.79
C ALA A 32 0.05 -5.94 -10.31
N ILE A 33 -0.35 -4.69 -10.04
CA ILE A 33 0.57 -3.66 -9.54
C ILE A 33 1.08 -4.00 -8.15
N THR A 34 0.22 -4.48 -7.27
CA THR A 34 0.61 -4.82 -5.91
C THR A 34 1.52 -6.04 -5.91
N MET A 35 1.12 -7.12 -6.57
CA MET A 35 1.89 -8.37 -6.59
C MET A 35 3.23 -8.23 -7.31
N ALA A 36 3.31 -7.50 -8.43
CA ALA A 36 4.57 -7.32 -9.17
C ALA A 36 5.56 -6.35 -8.53
N SER A 37 5.22 -5.74 -7.39
CA SER A 37 6.16 -4.91 -6.63
C SER A 37 7.28 -5.78 -6.00
N PRO A 38 8.56 -5.34 -6.05
CA PRO A 38 9.68 -6.06 -5.45
C PRO A 38 9.53 -6.36 -3.96
N VAL A 39 8.75 -5.57 -3.23
CA VAL A 39 8.56 -5.75 -1.78
C VAL A 39 7.38 -6.65 -1.42
N VAL A 40 6.58 -7.06 -2.40
CA VAL A 40 5.40 -7.93 -2.19
C VAL A 40 5.74 -9.36 -2.59
N LEU A 41 5.38 -9.81 -3.79
CA LEU A 41 5.60 -11.22 -4.19
C LEU A 41 7.08 -11.63 -4.19
N ALA A 42 7.97 -10.74 -4.60
CA ALA A 42 9.41 -10.97 -4.58
C ALA A 42 10.08 -10.61 -3.24
N GLY A 43 9.34 -10.11 -2.25
CA GLY A 43 9.93 -9.64 -1.00
C GLY A 43 10.70 -10.73 -0.24
N LEU A 44 10.09 -11.89 -0.04
CA LEU A 44 10.76 -13.02 0.62
C LEU A 44 11.87 -13.65 -0.26
N PRO A 45 11.66 -13.92 -1.57
CA PRO A 45 12.74 -14.34 -2.46
C PRO A 45 13.95 -13.41 -2.49
N LEU A 46 13.74 -12.08 -2.51
CA LEU A 46 14.84 -11.11 -2.45
C LEU A 46 15.58 -11.14 -1.11
N ARG A 47 14.87 -11.28 0.01
CA ARG A 47 15.50 -11.47 1.32
C ARG A 47 16.38 -12.72 1.34
N PHE A 48 15.88 -13.82 0.77
CA PHE A 48 16.62 -15.06 0.66
C PHE A 48 17.87 -14.93 -0.21
N LEU A 49 17.76 -14.31 -1.39
CA LEU A 49 18.88 -14.03 -2.29
C LEU A 49 19.94 -13.13 -1.62
N LEU A 50 19.50 -12.01 -1.03
CA LEU A 50 20.40 -11.04 -0.39
C LEU A 50 21.15 -11.65 0.78
N LYS A 51 20.48 -12.47 1.60
CA LYS A 51 21.11 -13.14 2.72
C LYS A 51 22.00 -14.31 2.28
N GLY A 52 21.50 -15.18 1.40
CA GLY A 52 22.16 -16.43 1.04
C GLY A 52 23.31 -16.26 0.05
N GLU A 53 23.19 -15.37 -0.94
CA GLU A 53 24.18 -15.21 -2.00
C GLU A 53 25.01 -13.92 -1.87
N VAL A 54 24.38 -12.81 -1.46
CA VAL A 54 25.05 -11.52 -1.32
C VAL A 54 25.68 -11.34 0.06
N HIS A 55 25.21 -12.12 1.06
CA HIS A 55 25.69 -12.11 2.45
C HIS A 55 25.58 -10.74 3.12
N VAL A 56 24.43 -10.07 2.94
CA VAL A 56 24.19 -8.75 3.55
C VAL A 56 23.92 -8.86 5.05
N THR A 57 24.30 -7.81 5.80
CA THR A 57 23.90 -7.64 7.20
C THR A 57 22.44 -7.27 7.32
N GLN A 58 21.89 -7.26 8.54
CA GLN A 58 20.49 -6.86 8.78
C GLN A 58 20.26 -5.41 8.35
N GLU A 59 21.16 -4.49 8.70
CA GLU A 59 21.09 -3.09 8.29
C GLU A 59 21.14 -2.96 6.75
N GLN A 60 22.05 -3.65 6.09
CA GLN A 60 22.15 -3.62 4.63
C GLN A 60 20.86 -4.15 3.97
N MET A 61 20.25 -5.20 4.52
CA MET A 61 18.96 -5.71 4.00
C MET A 61 17.86 -4.68 4.17
N ALA A 62 17.74 -4.05 5.32
CA ALA A 62 16.74 -3.00 5.55
C ALA A 62 17.00 -1.79 4.65
N LEU A 63 18.24 -1.36 4.47
CA LEU A 63 18.63 -0.29 3.53
C LEU A 63 18.29 -0.65 2.08
N PHE A 64 18.43 -1.92 1.68
CA PHE A 64 18.02 -2.38 0.35
C PHE A 64 16.52 -2.10 0.13
N PHE A 65 15.66 -2.53 1.03
CA PHE A 65 14.22 -2.32 0.91
C PHE A 65 13.82 -0.85 1.06
N PHE A 66 14.52 -0.09 1.90
CA PHE A 66 14.34 1.36 1.99
C PHE A 66 14.59 2.05 0.64
N TRP A 67 15.74 1.86 0.04
CA TRP A 67 16.08 2.50 -1.24
C TRP A 67 15.27 1.94 -2.42
N CYS A 68 14.96 0.64 -2.40
CA CYS A 68 14.10 0.02 -3.40
C CYS A 68 12.75 0.75 -3.51
N GLN A 69 12.20 1.24 -2.41
CA GLN A 69 10.90 1.92 -2.38
C GLN A 69 10.95 3.42 -2.67
N LEU A 70 12.11 3.99 -3.02
CA LEU A 70 12.27 5.43 -3.25
C LEU A 70 11.21 6.02 -4.20
N ALA A 71 10.86 5.31 -5.26
CA ALA A 71 9.84 5.76 -6.22
C ALA A 71 8.45 5.91 -5.56
N PHE A 72 8.09 5.03 -4.61
CA PHE A 72 6.83 5.11 -3.87
C PHE A 72 6.80 6.26 -2.86
N TYR A 73 7.95 6.68 -2.34
CA TYR A 73 8.03 7.88 -1.48
C TYR A 73 7.73 9.15 -2.28
N LEU A 74 8.05 9.14 -3.56
CA LEU A 74 7.84 10.25 -4.49
C LEU A 74 6.53 10.12 -5.28
N LYS A 75 5.64 9.22 -4.91
CA LYS A 75 4.36 8.96 -5.60
C LYS A 75 3.50 10.21 -5.88
N PRO A 76 3.43 11.23 -4.99
CA PRO A 76 2.72 12.47 -5.31
C PRO A 76 3.25 13.17 -6.57
N LEU A 77 4.56 13.14 -6.79
CA LEU A 77 5.19 13.72 -7.99
C LEU A 77 4.83 12.94 -9.25
N ALA A 78 4.79 11.59 -9.16
CA ALA A 78 4.36 10.75 -10.27
C ALA A 78 2.92 11.06 -10.70
N GLY A 79 2.02 11.38 -9.74
CA GLY A 79 0.65 11.80 -10.02
C GLY A 79 0.58 13.10 -10.81
N ILE A 80 1.31 14.11 -10.38
CA ILE A 80 1.39 15.40 -11.08
C ILE A 80 1.96 15.21 -12.49
N LEU A 81 2.98 14.36 -12.64
CA LEU A 81 3.64 14.09 -13.91
C LEU A 81 2.68 13.43 -14.91
N THR A 82 1.96 12.38 -14.50
CA THR A 82 1.03 11.67 -15.40
C THR A 82 -0.16 12.53 -15.82
N ASP A 83 -0.62 13.42 -14.95
CA ASP A 83 -1.72 14.34 -15.26
C ASP A 83 -1.28 15.51 -16.15
N ALA A 84 -0.03 15.98 -15.99
CA ALA A 84 0.51 17.11 -16.73
C ALA A 84 0.99 16.77 -18.15
N PHE A 85 1.44 15.54 -18.37
CA PHE A 85 2.07 15.11 -19.63
C PHE A 85 1.35 13.89 -20.24
N PRO A 86 0.21 14.08 -20.95
CA PRO A 86 -0.47 12.98 -21.62
C PRO A 86 0.41 12.41 -22.74
N ILE A 87 0.55 11.07 -22.77
CA ILE A 87 1.29 10.35 -23.82
C ILE A 87 0.32 9.98 -24.94
N PHE A 88 0.62 10.34 -26.19
CA PHE A 88 -0.23 10.10 -27.37
C PHE A 88 -1.71 10.49 -27.16
N GLY A 89 -1.95 11.60 -26.45
CA GLY A 89 -3.29 12.12 -26.20
C GLY A 89 -4.08 11.39 -25.12
N THR A 90 -3.51 10.40 -24.44
CA THR A 90 -4.14 9.71 -23.31
C THR A 90 -3.35 9.95 -22.02
N ARG A 91 -4.07 10.10 -20.90
CA ARG A 91 -3.46 10.30 -19.59
C ARG A 91 -3.15 9.00 -18.87
N ARG A 92 -3.81 7.90 -19.25
CA ARG A 92 -3.78 6.65 -18.49
C ARG A 92 -3.35 5.44 -19.30
N ARG A 93 -3.95 5.24 -20.49
CA ARG A 93 -3.78 4.03 -21.30
C ARG A 93 -2.32 3.79 -21.66
N HIS A 94 -1.65 4.76 -22.28
CA HIS A 94 -0.28 4.58 -22.74
C HIS A 94 0.72 4.49 -21.59
N TYR A 95 0.48 5.19 -20.49
CA TYR A 95 1.30 5.01 -19.28
C TYR A 95 1.25 3.58 -18.77
N LEU A 96 0.07 2.95 -18.69
CA LEU A 96 -0.05 1.55 -18.26
C LEU A 96 0.61 0.59 -19.24
N LEU A 97 0.43 0.78 -20.54
CA LEU A 97 1.04 -0.07 -21.57
C LEU A 97 2.57 0.00 -21.51
N ILE A 98 3.14 1.19 -21.44
CA ILE A 98 4.59 1.40 -21.39
C ILE A 98 5.15 0.88 -20.06
N SER A 99 4.53 1.26 -18.92
CA SER A 99 5.00 0.84 -17.60
C SER A 99 4.96 -0.68 -17.42
N SER A 100 3.93 -1.37 -17.93
CA SER A 100 3.82 -2.82 -17.81
C SER A 100 4.92 -3.55 -18.58
N VAL A 101 5.21 -3.12 -19.82
CA VAL A 101 6.27 -3.72 -20.63
C VAL A 101 7.64 -3.45 -20.02
N LEU A 102 7.90 -2.20 -19.61
CA LEU A 102 9.19 -1.83 -19.03
C LEU A 102 9.40 -2.49 -17.67
N ALA A 103 8.38 -2.62 -16.82
CA ALA A 103 8.47 -3.35 -15.55
C ALA A 103 8.76 -4.84 -15.78
N ALA A 104 8.03 -5.48 -16.70
CA ALA A 104 8.25 -6.88 -17.04
C ALA A 104 9.65 -7.12 -17.62
N SER A 105 10.10 -6.26 -18.54
CA SER A 105 11.46 -6.33 -19.09
C SER A 105 12.53 -6.11 -18.03
N SER A 106 12.29 -5.21 -17.08
CA SER A 106 13.21 -4.95 -15.95
C SER A 106 13.29 -6.15 -15.03
N TRP A 107 12.16 -6.83 -14.74
CA TRP A 107 12.15 -8.08 -13.97
C TRP A 107 12.98 -9.17 -14.63
N ILE A 108 12.78 -9.41 -15.94
CA ILE A 108 13.59 -10.39 -16.69
C ILE A 108 15.06 -9.95 -16.74
N GLY A 109 15.31 -8.64 -16.94
CA GLY A 109 16.66 -8.07 -16.97
C GLY A 109 17.45 -8.32 -15.69
N MET A 110 16.79 -8.41 -14.53
CA MET A 110 17.46 -8.71 -13.25
C MET A 110 18.20 -10.05 -13.25
N ASN A 111 17.78 -11.03 -14.06
CA ASN A 111 18.51 -12.32 -14.17
C ASN A 111 19.89 -12.19 -14.80
N PHE A 112 20.15 -11.10 -15.53
CA PHE A 112 21.45 -10.85 -16.18
C PHE A 112 22.35 -9.96 -15.35
N LEU A 113 21.86 -9.45 -14.21
CA LEU A 113 22.65 -8.64 -13.30
C LEU A 113 23.51 -9.52 -12.38
N PRO A 114 24.73 -9.09 -12.04
CA PRO A 114 25.50 -9.80 -11.04
C PRO A 114 24.78 -9.76 -9.68
N HIS A 115 24.85 -10.87 -8.92
CA HIS A 115 24.28 -10.96 -7.58
C HIS A 115 25.11 -10.14 -6.58
N LYS A 116 25.11 -8.83 -6.77
CA LYS A 116 25.74 -7.84 -5.90
C LYS A 116 24.69 -6.85 -5.41
N PHE A 117 24.85 -6.36 -4.20
CA PHE A 117 23.93 -5.43 -3.56
C PHE A 117 23.45 -4.30 -4.47
N GLY A 118 24.40 -3.52 -5.03
CA GLY A 118 24.06 -2.36 -5.86
C GLY A 118 23.38 -2.71 -7.18
N ALA A 119 23.73 -3.86 -7.80
CA ALA A 119 23.15 -4.27 -9.07
C ALA A 119 21.70 -4.73 -8.88
N ILE A 120 21.43 -5.56 -7.87
CA ILE A 120 20.06 -6.03 -7.56
C ILE A 120 19.21 -4.85 -7.07
N LEU A 121 19.77 -3.96 -6.24
CA LEU A 121 19.08 -2.75 -5.81
C LEU A 121 18.67 -1.87 -7.01
N PHE A 122 19.59 -1.63 -7.93
CA PHE A 122 19.29 -0.85 -9.13
C PHE A 122 18.16 -1.48 -9.95
N GLY A 123 18.21 -2.79 -10.19
CA GLY A 123 17.13 -3.51 -10.89
C GLY A 123 15.79 -3.36 -10.19
N ALA A 124 15.75 -3.55 -8.87
CA ALA A 124 14.54 -3.39 -8.07
C ALA A 124 14.00 -1.95 -8.07
N MET A 125 14.88 -0.94 -8.02
CA MET A 125 14.49 0.47 -8.13
C MET A 125 13.87 0.80 -9.50
N VAL A 126 14.44 0.26 -10.59
CA VAL A 126 13.90 0.44 -11.95
C VAL A 126 12.52 -0.19 -12.09
N VAL A 127 12.34 -1.41 -11.58
CA VAL A 127 11.01 -2.05 -11.53
C VAL A 127 10.02 -1.17 -10.77
N ASN A 128 10.39 -0.71 -9.56
CA ASN A 128 9.51 0.12 -8.74
C ASN A 128 9.18 1.46 -9.38
N LEU A 129 10.08 2.04 -10.15
CA LEU A 129 9.80 3.27 -10.91
C LEU A 129 8.61 3.06 -11.88
N PHE A 130 8.61 1.96 -12.64
CA PHE A 130 7.51 1.66 -13.55
C PHE A 130 6.25 1.23 -12.81
N MET A 131 6.38 0.49 -11.72
CA MET A 131 5.23 0.07 -10.91
C MET A 131 4.54 1.26 -10.22
N VAL A 132 5.29 2.28 -9.75
CA VAL A 132 4.68 3.49 -9.17
C VAL A 132 3.93 4.30 -10.21
N MET A 133 4.44 4.37 -11.44
CA MET A 133 3.73 5.03 -12.55
C MET A 133 2.39 4.33 -12.81
N ALA A 134 2.40 2.99 -12.96
CA ALA A 134 1.18 2.21 -13.14
C ALA A 134 0.22 2.36 -11.95
N SER A 135 0.74 2.32 -10.70
CA SER A 135 -0.05 2.48 -9.47
C SER A 135 -0.74 3.85 -9.39
N THR A 136 -0.04 4.89 -9.82
CA THR A 136 -0.57 6.25 -9.84
C THR A 136 -1.70 6.40 -10.85
N VAL A 137 -1.52 5.82 -12.03
CA VAL A 137 -2.52 5.84 -13.11
C VAL A 137 -3.78 5.08 -12.72
N ILE A 138 -3.66 3.87 -12.16
CA ILE A 138 -4.82 3.10 -11.69
C ILE A 138 -5.52 3.82 -10.52
N GLY A 139 -4.76 4.44 -9.61
CA GLY A 139 -5.31 5.24 -8.53
C GLY A 139 -6.14 6.42 -9.03
N GLY A 140 -5.62 7.16 -10.01
CA GLY A 140 -6.35 8.24 -10.64
C GLY A 140 -7.58 7.76 -11.44
N TYR A 141 -7.48 6.62 -12.15
CA TYR A 141 -8.61 6.00 -12.84
C TYR A 141 -9.75 5.62 -11.87
N LEU A 142 -9.39 5.06 -10.71
CA LEU A 142 -10.34 4.72 -9.66
C LEU A 142 -11.14 5.95 -9.19
N VAL A 143 -10.45 7.07 -8.96
CA VAL A 143 -11.08 8.32 -8.52
C VAL A 143 -12.05 8.84 -9.59
N GLU A 144 -11.63 8.91 -10.85
CA GLU A 144 -12.50 9.36 -11.96
C GLU A 144 -13.70 8.44 -12.17
N ALA A 145 -13.48 7.12 -12.20
CA ALA A 145 -14.54 6.14 -12.34
C ALA A 145 -15.53 6.19 -11.17
N GLY A 146 -15.02 6.41 -9.96
CA GLY A 146 -15.83 6.57 -8.77
C GLY A 146 -16.71 7.83 -8.80
N GLN A 147 -16.12 8.95 -9.17
CA GLN A 147 -16.83 10.23 -9.25
C GLN A 147 -17.88 10.23 -10.37
N SER A 148 -17.54 9.73 -11.57
CA SER A 148 -18.45 9.71 -12.71
C SER A 148 -19.68 8.82 -12.50
N ASN A 149 -19.60 7.80 -11.66
CA ASN A 149 -20.68 6.84 -11.41
C ASN A 149 -21.32 6.99 -10.02
N GLY A 150 -20.85 7.90 -9.17
CA GLY A 150 -21.27 8.00 -7.78
C GLY A 150 -20.90 6.77 -6.93
N ALA A 151 -19.85 6.03 -7.33
CA ALA A 151 -19.45 4.74 -6.76
C ALA A 151 -18.06 4.79 -6.09
N THR A 152 -17.58 5.96 -5.68
CA THR A 152 -16.23 6.15 -5.13
C THR A 152 -15.96 5.26 -3.92
N GLY A 153 -16.92 5.17 -2.99
CA GLY A 153 -16.80 4.33 -1.80
C GLY A 153 -16.69 2.85 -2.15
N GLU A 154 -17.52 2.37 -3.09
CA GLU A 154 -17.51 0.98 -3.54
C GLU A 154 -16.18 0.60 -4.21
N LEU A 155 -15.70 1.43 -5.15
CA LEU A 155 -14.45 1.16 -5.87
C LEU A 155 -13.22 1.25 -4.95
N THR A 156 -13.25 2.14 -3.96
CA THR A 156 -12.20 2.22 -2.92
C THR A 156 -12.21 0.97 -2.03
N ALA A 157 -13.38 0.51 -1.59
CA ALA A 157 -13.50 -0.73 -0.84
C ALA A 157 -12.98 -1.93 -1.63
N LEU A 158 -13.35 -2.02 -2.92
CA LEU A 158 -12.86 -3.07 -3.82
C LEU A 158 -11.33 -3.06 -3.96
N ARG A 159 -10.73 -1.89 -4.11
CA ARG A 159 -9.27 -1.74 -4.11
C ARG A 159 -8.62 -2.27 -2.83
N MET A 160 -9.18 -1.92 -1.66
CA MET A 160 -8.68 -2.38 -0.36
C MET A 160 -8.81 -3.89 -0.20
N MET A 161 -9.94 -4.48 -0.65
CA MET A 161 -10.11 -5.93 -0.64
C MET A 161 -9.05 -6.65 -1.48
N VAL A 162 -8.75 -6.13 -2.67
CA VAL A 162 -7.72 -6.70 -3.54
C VAL A 162 -6.33 -6.55 -2.91
N ALA A 163 -6.01 -5.40 -2.33
CA ALA A 163 -4.74 -5.19 -1.63
C ALA A 163 -4.58 -6.17 -0.47
N ASN A 164 -5.60 -6.34 0.38
CA ASN A 164 -5.59 -7.30 1.49
C ASN A 164 -5.46 -8.76 1.00
N PHE A 165 -6.08 -9.09 -0.14
CA PHE A 165 -5.88 -10.40 -0.77
C PHE A 165 -4.44 -10.61 -1.22
N CYS A 166 -3.80 -9.59 -1.79
CA CYS A 166 -2.37 -9.64 -2.13
C CYS A 166 -1.50 -9.84 -0.89
N GLU A 167 -1.79 -9.15 0.21
CA GLU A 167 -1.11 -9.32 1.50
C GLU A 167 -1.21 -10.76 2.03
N LEU A 168 -2.39 -11.36 1.93
CA LEU A 168 -2.59 -12.76 2.30
C LEU A 168 -1.83 -13.73 1.40
N ALA A 169 -1.86 -13.48 0.07
CA ALA A 169 -1.30 -14.39 -0.92
C ALA A 169 0.23 -14.30 -1.05
N GLN A 170 0.82 -13.13 -0.80
CA GLN A 170 2.26 -12.89 -0.97
C GLN A 170 3.13 -13.82 -0.13
N GLY A 171 2.70 -14.15 1.08
CA GLY A 171 3.45 -15.00 1.99
C GLY A 171 3.69 -16.39 1.41
N PRO A 172 2.66 -17.21 1.21
CA PRO A 172 2.80 -18.57 0.67
C PRO A 172 3.41 -18.61 -0.73
N LEU A 173 3.00 -17.67 -1.62
CA LEU A 173 3.54 -17.61 -2.98
C LEU A 173 5.00 -17.16 -2.98
N GLY A 174 5.36 -16.17 -2.17
CA GLY A 174 6.74 -15.71 -2.01
C GLY A 174 7.62 -16.79 -1.39
N GLY A 175 7.12 -17.53 -0.39
CA GLY A 175 7.81 -18.68 0.20
C GLY A 175 8.10 -19.77 -0.82
N PHE A 176 7.11 -20.11 -1.65
CA PHE A 176 7.29 -21.06 -2.76
C PHE A 176 8.33 -20.57 -3.77
N LEU A 177 8.24 -19.30 -4.21
CA LEU A 177 9.17 -18.73 -5.17
C LEU A 177 10.61 -18.64 -4.61
N ALA A 178 10.77 -18.37 -3.31
CA ALA A 178 12.07 -18.36 -2.66
C ALA A 178 12.74 -19.75 -2.69
N THR A 179 11.97 -20.83 -2.64
CA THR A 179 12.50 -22.20 -2.77
C THR A 179 12.72 -22.63 -4.21
N ALA A 180 11.94 -22.10 -5.16
CA ALA A 180 12.05 -22.41 -6.58
C ALA A 180 13.26 -21.78 -7.27
N GLY A 181 13.80 -20.71 -6.70
CA GLY A 181 14.96 -19.98 -7.21
C GLY A 181 14.61 -18.61 -7.83
N PHE A 182 15.62 -17.75 -7.91
CA PHE A 182 15.43 -16.33 -8.27
C PHE A 182 14.88 -16.14 -9.69
N ILE A 183 15.26 -16.97 -10.65
CA ILE A 183 14.76 -16.90 -12.02
C ILE A 183 13.22 -17.08 -12.08
N TRP A 184 12.65 -17.98 -11.29
CA TRP A 184 11.22 -18.17 -11.25
C TRP A 184 10.50 -17.01 -10.58
N THR A 185 11.15 -16.37 -9.61
CA THR A 185 10.65 -15.13 -8.99
C THR A 185 10.56 -14.00 -10.01
N THR A 186 11.61 -13.79 -10.81
CA THR A 186 11.62 -12.73 -11.81
C THR A 186 10.63 -13.00 -12.94
N VAL A 187 10.52 -14.25 -13.42
CA VAL A 187 9.55 -14.65 -14.44
C VAL A 187 8.11 -14.47 -13.94
N ALA A 188 7.80 -14.95 -12.74
CA ALA A 188 6.47 -14.80 -12.16
C ALA A 188 6.06 -13.33 -12.03
N ASN A 189 6.95 -12.50 -11.49
CA ASN A 189 6.70 -11.07 -11.36
C ASN A 189 6.59 -10.36 -12.71
N ALA A 190 7.39 -10.76 -13.71
CA ALA A 190 7.31 -10.24 -15.06
C ALA A 190 5.96 -10.58 -15.72
N VAL A 191 5.48 -11.81 -15.56
CA VAL A 191 4.16 -12.23 -16.08
C VAL A 191 3.04 -11.44 -15.40
N VAL A 192 3.10 -11.27 -14.09
CA VAL A 192 2.11 -10.47 -13.34
C VAL A 192 2.16 -9.01 -13.78
N ALA A 193 3.33 -8.40 -13.92
CA ALA A 193 3.46 -7.03 -14.42
C ALA A 193 2.93 -6.88 -15.85
N LEU A 194 3.23 -7.84 -16.72
CA LEU A 194 2.78 -7.82 -18.11
C LEU A 194 1.26 -8.02 -18.23
N ALA A 195 0.59 -8.65 -17.25
CA ALA A 195 -0.87 -8.80 -17.25
C ALA A 195 -1.62 -7.45 -17.24
N ILE A 196 -0.95 -6.35 -16.87
CA ILE A 196 -1.50 -4.99 -16.98
C ILE A 196 -1.65 -4.58 -18.46
N PHE A 197 -0.80 -5.08 -19.36
CA PHE A 197 -0.81 -4.72 -20.77
C PHE A 197 -2.14 -5.10 -21.47
N PRO A 198 -2.58 -6.37 -21.50
CA PRO A 198 -3.85 -6.73 -22.12
C PRO A 198 -5.03 -6.04 -21.42
N LEU A 199 -4.96 -5.84 -20.10
CA LEU A 199 -5.98 -5.10 -19.35
C LEU A 199 -6.13 -3.68 -19.90
N ALA A 200 -5.03 -2.95 -20.01
CA ALA A 200 -5.03 -1.57 -20.54
C ALA A 200 -5.37 -1.50 -22.02
N TYR A 201 -4.93 -2.49 -22.82
CA TYR A 201 -5.13 -2.50 -24.25
C TYR A 201 -6.59 -2.76 -24.64
N PHE A 202 -7.24 -3.76 -24.04
CA PHE A 202 -8.58 -4.20 -24.42
C PHE A 202 -9.70 -3.50 -23.66
N PHE A 203 -9.48 -3.19 -22.37
CA PHE A 203 -10.55 -2.71 -21.50
C PHE A 203 -10.49 -1.22 -21.22
N LEU A 204 -9.30 -0.59 -21.23
CA LEU A 204 -9.18 0.84 -20.98
C LEU A 204 -9.36 1.64 -22.28
N ARG A 205 -10.60 2.03 -22.51
CA ARG A 205 -10.94 2.93 -23.63
C ARG A 205 -10.96 4.36 -23.12
N GLU A 206 -9.96 5.13 -23.47
CA GLU A 206 -9.83 6.54 -23.10
C GLU A 206 -10.04 7.39 -24.35
N GLN A 207 -10.94 8.37 -24.29
CA GLN A 207 -11.08 9.36 -25.35
C GLN A 207 -9.89 10.31 -25.29
N ALA A 208 -9.37 10.70 -26.45
CA ALA A 208 -8.28 11.69 -26.51
C ALA A 208 -8.73 12.97 -25.80
N VAL A 209 -8.06 13.29 -24.71
CA VAL A 209 -8.33 14.51 -23.95
C VAL A 209 -7.61 15.66 -24.65
N PRO A 210 -8.32 16.76 -24.97
CA PRO A 210 -7.64 17.97 -25.42
C PRO A 210 -6.55 18.32 -24.40
N GLN A 211 -5.35 18.60 -24.86
CA GLN A 211 -4.25 19.03 -23.99
C GLN A 211 -4.71 20.26 -23.20
N GLN A 212 -5.21 20.03 -21.99
CA GLN A 212 -5.24 21.12 -21.02
C GLN A 212 -3.78 21.53 -20.87
N GLY A 213 -3.47 22.77 -21.21
CA GLY A 213 -2.09 23.21 -21.18
C GLY A 213 -1.45 22.80 -19.86
N SER A 214 -0.28 22.14 -19.93
CA SER A 214 0.47 21.64 -18.76
C SER A 214 0.60 22.71 -17.66
N GLY A 215 0.53 23.98 -18.02
CA GLY A 215 0.48 25.11 -17.11
C GLY A 215 -0.74 25.12 -16.18
N VAL A 216 -1.93 24.73 -16.65
CA VAL A 216 -3.15 24.70 -15.81
C VAL A 216 -3.08 23.58 -14.78
N VAL A 217 -2.59 22.38 -15.19
CA VAL A 217 -2.40 21.25 -14.28
C VAL A 217 -1.37 21.61 -13.20
N LEU A 218 -0.25 22.20 -13.60
CA LEU A 218 0.80 22.62 -12.67
C LEU A 218 0.33 23.72 -11.71
N GLN A 219 -0.47 24.67 -12.19
CA GLN A 219 -1.07 25.70 -11.35
C GLN A 219 -2.05 25.12 -10.33
N ASN A 220 -2.87 24.14 -10.73
CA ASN A 220 -3.78 23.43 -9.82
C ASN A 220 -3.00 22.63 -8.78
N ALA A 221 -1.98 21.89 -9.19
CA ALA A 221 -1.10 21.16 -8.27
C ALA A 221 -0.42 22.09 -7.26
N ARG A 222 0.08 23.25 -7.71
CA ARG A 222 0.65 24.29 -6.82
C ARG A 222 -0.37 24.84 -5.82
N ARG A 223 -1.63 25.02 -6.25
CA ARG A 223 -2.71 25.49 -5.37
C ARG A 223 -3.04 24.45 -4.31
N GLN A 224 -3.17 23.18 -4.70
CA GLN A 224 -3.39 22.06 -3.77
C GLN A 224 -2.22 21.89 -2.80
N LEU A 225 -0.98 21.92 -3.29
CA LEU A 225 0.21 21.87 -2.45
C LEU A 225 0.23 22.99 -1.42
N LYS A 226 -0.12 24.24 -1.82
CA LYS A 226 -0.21 25.35 -0.90
C LYS A 226 -1.30 25.16 0.16
N ALA A 227 -2.45 24.56 -0.19
CA ALA A 227 -3.52 24.24 0.75
C ALA A 227 -3.06 23.18 1.76
N ILE A 228 -2.39 22.12 1.29
CA ILE A 228 -1.78 21.05 2.10
C ILE A 228 -0.76 21.65 3.09
N MET A 229 0.17 22.46 2.61
CA MET A 229 1.21 23.09 3.44
C MET A 229 0.63 23.98 4.54
N ARG A 230 -0.55 24.56 4.34
CA ARG A 230 -1.24 25.40 5.32
C ARG A 230 -2.16 24.66 6.29
N SER A 231 -2.42 23.40 6.03
CA SER A 231 -3.34 22.59 6.84
C SER A 231 -2.67 22.08 8.12
N LYS A 232 -2.87 22.79 9.25
CA LYS A 232 -2.36 22.36 10.56
C LYS A 232 -2.88 20.95 10.94
N SER A 233 -4.17 20.67 10.66
CA SER A 233 -4.78 19.37 10.96
C SER A 233 -4.10 18.24 10.23
N LEU A 234 -3.77 18.43 8.95
CA LEU A 234 -3.06 17.41 8.16
C LEU A 234 -1.64 17.18 8.70
N TRP A 235 -0.89 18.24 9.01
CA TRP A 235 0.48 18.08 9.52
C TRP A 235 0.51 17.42 10.90
N MET A 236 -0.45 17.71 11.78
CA MET A 236 -0.57 17.02 13.07
C MET A 236 -0.92 15.54 12.90
N ALA A 237 -1.83 15.22 11.98
CA ALA A 237 -2.14 13.83 11.65
C ALA A 237 -0.95 13.09 11.04
N LEU A 238 -0.21 13.75 10.10
CA LEU A 238 1.00 13.20 9.49
C LEU A 238 2.09 12.93 10.51
N LEU A 239 2.30 13.85 11.46
CA LEU A 239 3.26 13.67 12.54
C LEU A 239 2.88 12.47 13.42
N PHE A 240 1.60 12.40 13.82
CA PHE A 240 1.09 11.30 14.66
C PHE A 240 1.22 9.96 13.95
N ILE A 241 0.74 9.85 12.71
CA ILE A 241 0.84 8.65 11.87
C ILE A 241 2.31 8.30 11.60
N GLY A 242 3.12 9.31 11.24
CA GLY A 242 4.54 9.11 10.96
C GLY A 242 5.30 8.57 12.15
N LEU A 243 5.03 9.04 13.36
CA LEU A 243 5.67 8.56 14.59
C LEU A 243 5.23 7.14 14.96
N ASP A 244 3.96 6.80 14.75
CA ASP A 244 3.46 5.44 14.97
C ASP A 244 4.15 4.42 14.06
N PHE A 245 4.21 4.71 12.75
CA PHE A 245 4.91 3.85 11.78
C PHE A 245 6.43 3.91 11.88
N PHE A 246 7.00 4.91 12.54
CA PHE A 246 8.45 5.05 12.75
C PHE A 246 8.93 4.35 14.03
N ALA A 247 8.05 3.77 14.85
CA ALA A 247 8.49 2.97 16.00
C ALA A 247 9.55 1.96 15.55
N PRO A 248 10.81 1.96 16.12
CA PRO A 248 11.91 1.19 15.58
C PRO A 248 11.54 -0.27 15.32
N GLY A 249 11.55 -0.65 14.05
CA GLY A 249 11.02 -1.93 13.58
C GLY A 249 11.98 -3.07 13.84
N PHE A 250 11.45 -4.29 13.81
CA PHE A 250 12.23 -5.51 13.93
C PHE A 250 11.90 -6.55 12.84
N ASN A 251 11.33 -6.11 11.71
CA ASN A 251 10.94 -7.02 10.62
C ASN A 251 12.13 -7.75 10.01
N THR A 252 13.21 -7.04 9.72
CA THR A 252 14.45 -7.65 9.23
C THR A 252 15.16 -8.44 10.33
N PRO A 253 15.35 -7.94 11.57
CA PRO A 253 15.83 -8.75 12.69
C PRO A 253 15.01 -10.02 12.95
N LEU A 254 13.68 -9.97 12.85
CA LEU A 254 12.82 -11.12 12.96
C LEU A 254 13.10 -12.16 11.87
N TYR A 255 13.27 -11.72 10.62
CA TYR A 255 13.62 -12.64 9.52
C TYR A 255 14.94 -13.35 9.78
N TYR A 256 15.96 -12.66 10.29
CA TYR A 256 17.22 -13.27 10.69
C TYR A 256 17.05 -14.24 11.86
N LYS A 257 16.24 -13.89 12.88
CA LYS A 257 15.90 -14.80 13.97
C LYS A 257 15.19 -16.07 13.46
N GLN A 258 14.23 -15.92 12.56
CA GLN A 258 13.50 -17.04 11.96
C GLN A 258 14.42 -18.00 11.17
N THR A 259 15.41 -17.44 10.45
CA THR A 259 16.30 -18.23 9.61
C THR A 259 17.50 -18.80 10.35
N ASP A 260 18.13 -18.03 11.26
CA ASP A 260 19.41 -18.38 11.89
C ASP A 260 19.25 -19.08 13.24
N GLU A 261 18.29 -18.60 14.05
CA GLU A 261 18.06 -19.18 15.38
C GLU A 261 17.02 -20.30 15.34
N LEU A 262 15.90 -20.07 14.63
CA LEU A 262 14.76 -20.99 14.61
C LEU A 262 14.79 -21.95 13.42
N HIS A 263 15.68 -21.73 12.46
CA HIS A 263 15.87 -22.57 11.26
C HIS A 263 14.57 -22.81 10.47
N PHE A 264 13.67 -21.83 10.42
CA PHE A 264 12.44 -21.93 9.65
C PHE A 264 12.76 -21.93 8.15
N SER A 265 12.10 -22.81 7.41
CA SER A 265 12.18 -22.79 5.95
C SER A 265 11.51 -21.54 5.37
N GLN A 266 11.90 -21.14 4.15
CA GLN A 266 11.32 -19.99 3.48
C GLN A 266 9.81 -20.15 3.27
N GLN A 267 9.35 -21.38 2.99
CA GLN A 267 7.93 -21.69 2.89
C GLN A 267 7.21 -21.53 4.25
N ALA A 268 7.85 -21.94 5.34
CA ALA A 268 7.29 -21.72 6.68
C ALA A 268 7.15 -20.23 6.98
N ILE A 269 8.19 -19.43 6.74
CA ILE A 269 8.14 -17.99 6.93
C ILE A 269 7.03 -17.34 6.07
N GLY A 270 6.91 -17.77 4.82
CA GLY A 270 5.83 -17.32 3.94
C GLY A 270 4.44 -17.68 4.48
N ASN A 271 4.27 -18.88 5.02
CA ASN A 271 2.99 -19.30 5.61
C ASN A 271 2.62 -18.49 6.86
N LEU A 272 3.60 -18.06 7.68
CA LEU A 272 3.35 -17.15 8.80
C LEU A 272 2.75 -15.82 8.33
N GLY A 273 3.24 -15.29 7.21
CA GLY A 273 2.64 -14.12 6.57
C GLY A 273 1.17 -14.30 6.18
N ALA A 274 0.77 -15.53 5.79
CA ALA A 274 -0.64 -15.80 5.50
C ALA A 274 -1.52 -15.80 6.76
N PHE A 275 -1.02 -16.27 7.90
CA PHE A 275 -1.74 -16.15 9.18
C PHE A 275 -1.92 -14.70 9.57
N SER A 276 -0.86 -13.90 9.51
CA SER A 276 -0.92 -12.45 9.75
C SER A 276 -1.94 -11.77 8.82
N GLY A 277 -1.86 -11.99 7.50
CA GLY A 277 -2.78 -11.43 6.51
C GLY A 277 -4.24 -11.86 6.70
N GLY A 278 -4.47 -13.12 7.05
CA GLY A 278 -5.81 -13.65 7.34
C GLY A 278 -6.47 -12.95 8.54
N PHE A 279 -5.74 -12.79 9.62
CA PHE A 279 -6.21 -12.09 10.81
C PHE A 279 -6.33 -10.57 10.59
N ALA A 280 -5.52 -9.98 9.71
CA ALA A 280 -5.68 -8.58 9.29
C ALA A 280 -7.03 -8.34 8.60
N ILE A 281 -7.51 -9.28 7.78
CA ILE A 281 -8.86 -9.21 7.18
C ILE A 281 -9.94 -9.25 8.27
N LEU A 282 -9.80 -10.12 9.27
CA LEU A 282 -10.74 -10.18 10.39
C LEU A 282 -10.76 -8.87 11.18
N ALA A 283 -9.62 -8.24 11.39
CA ALA A 283 -9.52 -6.93 12.03
C ALA A 283 -10.26 -5.83 11.26
N ALA A 284 -10.10 -5.79 9.94
CA ALA A 284 -10.79 -4.83 9.09
C ALA A 284 -12.33 -5.02 9.15
N ILE A 285 -12.80 -6.26 9.19
CA ILE A 285 -14.23 -6.58 9.35
C ILE A 285 -14.72 -6.14 10.74
N ALA A 286 -13.95 -6.43 11.79
CA ALA A 286 -14.30 -6.06 13.18
C ALA A 286 -14.33 -4.54 13.39
N TYR A 287 -13.52 -3.78 12.67
CA TYR A 287 -13.46 -2.32 12.77
C TYR A 287 -14.78 -1.65 12.35
N VAL A 288 -15.47 -2.17 11.33
CA VAL A 288 -16.68 -1.55 10.74
C VAL A 288 -17.81 -1.30 11.75
N PRO A 289 -18.22 -2.26 12.61
CA PRO A 289 -19.22 -2.00 13.63
C PRO A 289 -18.72 -1.09 14.75
N LEU A 290 -17.42 -1.15 15.09
CA LEU A 290 -16.84 -0.41 16.21
C LEU A 290 -16.75 1.09 15.92
N ILE A 291 -16.46 1.50 14.69
CA ILE A 291 -16.43 2.92 14.33
C ILE A 291 -17.80 3.60 14.42
N LYS A 292 -18.88 2.83 14.35
CA LYS A 292 -20.25 3.35 14.55
C LYS A 292 -20.57 3.57 16.02
N GLN A 293 -19.94 2.82 16.93
CA GLN A 293 -20.23 2.85 18.36
C GLN A 293 -19.26 3.79 19.12
N PHE A 294 -18.00 3.76 18.77
CA PHE A 294 -16.94 4.48 19.48
C PHE A 294 -16.43 5.70 18.69
N SER A 295 -15.91 6.69 19.38
CA SER A 295 -15.21 7.80 18.73
C SER A 295 -13.85 7.33 18.20
N ILE A 296 -13.36 7.98 17.16
CA ILE A 296 -12.04 7.68 16.59
C ILE A 296 -10.91 7.80 17.64
N ARG A 297 -11.08 8.71 18.61
CA ARG A 297 -10.11 8.88 19.73
C ARG A 297 -9.97 7.61 20.55
N VAL A 298 -11.11 6.99 20.89
CA VAL A 298 -11.14 5.75 21.67
C VAL A 298 -10.55 4.60 20.83
N LEU A 299 -10.91 4.52 19.55
CA LEU A 299 -10.39 3.49 18.64
C LEU A 299 -8.88 3.61 18.48
N LEU A 300 -8.34 4.83 18.25
CA LEU A 300 -6.89 5.06 18.19
C LEU A 300 -6.19 4.70 19.49
N PHE A 301 -6.76 5.10 20.64
CA PHE A 301 -6.18 4.76 21.94
C PHE A 301 -6.10 3.26 22.15
N ILE A 302 -7.22 2.56 21.96
CA ILE A 302 -7.29 1.10 22.17
C ILE A 302 -6.39 0.36 21.17
N SER A 303 -6.40 0.76 19.89
CA SER A 303 -5.63 0.06 18.86
C SER A 303 -4.12 0.22 19.08
N ILE A 304 -3.63 1.43 19.30
CA ILE A 304 -2.20 1.68 19.51
C ILE A 304 -1.73 1.03 20.83
N LEU A 305 -2.52 1.12 21.89
CA LEU A 305 -2.20 0.44 23.16
C LEU A 305 -2.15 -1.08 22.97
N ALA A 306 -3.13 -1.64 22.26
CA ALA A 306 -3.17 -3.08 21.98
C ALA A 306 -1.97 -3.52 21.13
N THR A 307 -1.58 -2.74 20.10
CA THR A 307 -0.39 -3.00 19.29
C THR A 307 0.89 -2.93 20.14
N ALA A 308 1.04 -1.94 21.01
CA ALA A 308 2.20 -1.84 21.89
C ALA A 308 2.29 -3.03 22.85
N LEU A 309 1.16 -3.50 23.39
CA LEU A 309 1.13 -4.64 24.31
C LEU A 309 1.36 -5.97 23.57
N GLU A 310 0.75 -6.15 22.37
CA GLU A 310 0.92 -7.38 21.61
C GLU A 310 2.36 -7.55 21.11
N THR A 311 3.06 -6.45 20.79
CA THR A 311 4.47 -6.49 20.42
C THR A 311 5.32 -7.21 21.48
N LEU A 312 4.96 -7.13 22.76
CA LEU A 312 5.66 -7.84 23.83
C LEU A 312 5.57 -9.37 23.72
N PHE A 313 4.55 -9.92 23.02
CA PHE A 313 4.47 -11.36 22.81
C PHE A 313 5.60 -11.90 21.92
N TYR A 314 6.25 -11.08 21.11
CA TYR A 314 7.44 -11.47 20.37
C TYR A 314 8.64 -11.87 21.25
N LEU A 315 8.63 -11.55 22.54
CA LEU A 315 9.58 -12.08 23.50
C LEU A 315 9.49 -13.61 23.65
N PHE A 316 8.33 -14.18 23.37
CA PHE A 316 8.07 -15.63 23.42
C PHE A 316 8.16 -16.33 22.07
N TYR A 317 8.67 -15.63 21.04
CA TYR A 317 8.79 -16.14 19.67
C TYR A 317 9.93 -17.17 19.59
N SER A 318 9.61 -18.46 19.68
CA SER A 318 10.61 -19.53 19.84
C SER A 318 10.39 -20.75 18.96
N ASP A 319 9.15 -21.10 18.66
CA ASP A 319 8.78 -22.30 17.90
C ASP A 319 7.61 -22.03 16.95
N TRP A 320 7.32 -22.97 16.07
CA TRP A 320 6.29 -22.81 15.05
C TRP A 320 4.89 -22.50 15.62
N PRO A 321 4.35 -23.22 16.62
CA PRO A 321 3.04 -22.92 17.16
C PRO A 321 2.94 -21.52 17.78
N ARG A 322 3.99 -21.11 18.52
CA ARG A 322 4.04 -19.75 19.10
C ARG A 322 4.18 -18.68 18.05
N ALA A 323 5.06 -18.91 17.05
CA ALA A 323 5.22 -18.01 15.92
C ALA A 323 3.88 -17.80 15.19
N MET A 324 3.14 -18.87 14.88
CA MET A 324 1.83 -18.80 14.24
C MET A 324 0.83 -17.99 15.07
N LEU A 325 0.78 -18.20 16.38
CA LEU A 325 -0.13 -17.47 17.27
C LEU A 325 0.23 -15.97 17.32
N ILE A 326 1.53 -15.67 17.47
CA ILE A 326 2.02 -14.28 17.59
C ILE A 326 1.81 -13.53 16.27
N GLU A 327 2.12 -14.14 15.12
CA GLU A 327 1.87 -13.52 13.81
C GLU A 327 0.36 -13.31 13.55
N SER A 328 -0.49 -14.23 13.99
CA SER A 328 -1.94 -14.07 13.91
C SER A 328 -2.43 -12.88 14.74
N GLN A 329 -1.95 -12.74 15.96
CA GLN A 329 -2.28 -11.60 16.83
C GLN A 329 -1.75 -10.28 16.26
N ASN A 330 -0.50 -10.27 15.81
CA ASN A 330 0.11 -9.11 15.18
C ASN A 330 -0.71 -8.67 13.96
N GLY A 331 -1.07 -9.59 13.07
CA GLY A 331 -1.92 -9.32 11.92
C GLY A 331 -3.23 -8.64 12.30
N PHE A 332 -3.87 -9.10 13.39
CA PHE A 332 -5.12 -8.51 13.86
C PHE A 332 -4.93 -7.10 14.44
N PHE A 333 -4.07 -6.94 15.43
CA PHE A 333 -3.94 -5.66 16.14
C PHE A 333 -3.28 -4.58 15.29
N SER A 334 -2.24 -4.92 14.54
CA SER A 334 -1.58 -4.00 13.62
C SER A 334 -2.51 -3.52 12.51
N ALA A 335 -3.29 -4.42 11.91
CA ALA A 335 -4.28 -4.02 10.89
C ALA A 335 -5.40 -3.17 11.49
N PHE A 336 -5.86 -3.48 12.69
CA PHE A 336 -6.88 -2.69 13.37
C PHE A 336 -6.38 -1.25 13.63
N ALA A 337 -5.14 -1.10 14.10
CA ALA A 337 -4.49 0.21 14.29
C ALA A 337 -4.32 0.95 12.95
N THR A 338 -3.87 0.24 11.92
CA THR A 338 -3.70 0.80 10.58
C THR A 338 -5.01 1.36 10.03
N VAL A 339 -6.14 0.66 10.17
CA VAL A 339 -7.44 1.14 9.72
C VAL A 339 -7.86 2.40 10.50
N ALA A 340 -7.63 2.45 11.82
CA ALA A 340 -7.91 3.63 12.63
C ALA A 340 -7.06 4.83 12.21
N LEU A 341 -5.78 4.61 11.92
CA LEU A 341 -4.87 5.65 11.44
C LEU A 341 -5.26 6.15 10.03
N PHE A 342 -5.73 5.27 9.15
CA PHE A 342 -6.26 5.68 7.84
C PHE A 342 -7.56 6.47 7.95
N ASP A 343 -8.43 6.18 8.91
CA ASP A 343 -9.61 7.00 9.17
C ASP A 343 -9.22 8.41 9.67
N LEU A 344 -8.24 8.50 10.58
CA LEU A 344 -7.66 9.79 10.99
C LEU A 344 -7.06 10.54 9.79
N ALA A 345 -6.30 9.85 8.95
CA ALA A 345 -5.71 10.38 7.74
C ALA A 345 -6.78 10.97 6.81
N ALA A 346 -7.82 10.21 6.50
CA ALA A 346 -8.89 10.63 5.61
C ALA A 346 -9.62 11.89 6.12
N ARG A 347 -9.81 12.01 7.44
CA ARG A 347 -10.43 13.20 8.06
C ARG A 347 -9.55 14.43 8.05
N SER A 348 -8.25 14.27 7.95
CA SER A 348 -7.27 15.37 8.03
C SER A 348 -7.03 16.06 6.69
N ILE A 349 -7.39 15.43 5.57
CA ILE A 349 -7.13 15.94 4.22
C ILE A 349 -8.07 17.13 3.92
N PRO A 350 -7.53 18.28 3.48
CA PRO A 350 -8.35 19.41 3.06
C PRO A 350 -9.22 19.06 1.84
N LYS A 351 -10.43 19.63 1.79
CA LYS A 351 -11.33 19.48 0.64
C LYS A 351 -10.64 19.90 -0.65
N ALA A 352 -10.93 19.21 -1.75
CA ALA A 352 -10.33 19.38 -3.08
C ALA A 352 -8.82 19.04 -3.17
N CYS A 353 -8.26 18.41 -2.12
CA CYS A 353 -6.87 17.93 -2.09
C CYS A 353 -6.80 16.41 -1.84
N GLU A 354 -7.91 15.68 -2.03
CA GLU A 354 -8.05 14.28 -1.59
C GLU A 354 -6.97 13.36 -2.19
N ALA A 355 -6.75 13.44 -3.50
CA ALA A 355 -5.78 12.58 -4.19
C ALA A 355 -4.33 12.89 -3.77
N LEU A 356 -3.95 14.18 -3.76
CA LEU A 356 -2.61 14.60 -3.39
C LEU A 356 -2.36 14.41 -1.88
N GLY A 357 -3.35 14.71 -1.03
CA GLY A 357 -3.26 14.51 0.41
C GLY A 357 -3.12 13.04 0.77
N TYR A 358 -3.93 12.16 0.15
CA TYR A 358 -3.82 10.71 0.38
C TYR A 358 -2.46 10.16 -0.08
N SER A 359 -1.98 10.57 -1.26
CA SER A 359 -0.66 10.10 -1.72
C SER A 359 0.49 10.60 -0.85
N LEU A 360 0.37 11.80 -0.26
CA LEU A 360 1.35 12.31 0.71
C LEU A 360 1.34 11.48 2.00
N ILE A 361 0.16 11.16 2.54
CA ILE A 361 0.03 10.30 3.72
C ILE A 361 0.67 8.94 3.47
N MET A 362 0.38 8.31 2.32
CA MET A 362 0.99 7.04 1.94
C MET A 362 2.51 7.14 1.80
N SER A 363 3.03 8.26 1.29
CA SER A 363 4.48 8.50 1.22
C SER A 363 5.10 8.58 2.61
N VAL A 364 4.47 9.29 3.55
CA VAL A 364 4.94 9.39 4.94
C VAL A 364 4.92 8.04 5.62
N ILE A 365 3.85 7.26 5.48
CA ILE A 365 3.75 5.89 6.04
C ILE A 365 4.88 5.02 5.49
N ASN A 366 5.08 5.00 4.17
CA ASN A 366 6.10 4.16 3.54
C ASN A 366 7.52 4.55 3.98
N VAL A 367 7.82 5.87 4.05
CA VAL A 367 9.12 6.34 4.54
C VAL A 367 9.31 5.97 6.01
N ALA A 368 8.32 6.25 6.86
CA ALA A 368 8.40 5.99 8.29
C ALA A 368 8.58 4.50 8.58
N SER A 369 7.77 3.63 7.97
CA SER A 369 7.86 2.17 8.14
C SER A 369 9.20 1.61 7.65
N SER A 370 9.67 2.05 6.47
CA SER A 370 10.96 1.57 5.96
C SER A 370 12.14 2.10 6.77
N ALA A 371 12.11 3.35 7.20
CA ALA A 371 13.15 3.93 8.06
C ALA A 371 13.15 3.28 9.45
N SER A 372 11.99 2.91 9.98
CA SER A 372 11.82 2.15 11.22
C SER A 372 12.60 0.83 11.17
N ASP A 373 12.44 0.06 10.08
CA ASP A 373 13.18 -1.23 9.93
C ASP A 373 14.69 -1.02 9.78
N VAL A 374 15.13 0.07 9.10
CA VAL A 374 16.55 0.44 9.03
C VAL A 374 17.12 0.73 10.42
N VAL A 375 16.41 1.53 11.23
CA VAL A 375 16.88 1.87 12.60
C VAL A 375 16.97 0.61 13.45
N GLY A 376 15.94 -0.24 13.45
CA GLY A 376 15.95 -1.47 14.24
C GLY A 376 17.02 -2.46 13.78
N SER A 377 17.24 -2.58 12.47
CA SER A 377 18.30 -3.45 11.91
C SER A 377 19.69 -2.94 12.22
N HIS A 378 19.91 -1.61 12.19
CA HIS A 378 21.15 -0.99 12.62
C HIS A 378 21.45 -1.28 14.09
N LEU A 379 20.46 -1.17 14.96
CA LEU A 379 20.61 -1.49 16.37
C LEU A 379 20.94 -2.99 16.58
N ALA A 380 20.29 -3.89 15.82
CA ALA A 380 20.56 -5.32 15.87
C ALA A 380 22.00 -5.65 15.47
N ASP A 381 22.52 -5.07 14.38
CA ASP A 381 23.90 -5.23 13.96
C ASP A 381 24.92 -4.63 14.98
N ASN A 382 24.47 -3.67 15.81
CA ASN A 382 25.25 -3.07 16.91
C ASN A 382 24.98 -3.74 18.28
N HIS A 383 24.81 -5.05 18.28
CA HIS A 383 24.71 -5.91 19.49
C HIS A 383 23.45 -5.72 20.35
N TRP A 384 22.40 -5.05 19.86
CA TRP A 384 21.12 -5.07 20.54
C TRP A 384 20.46 -6.44 20.38
N THR A 385 20.02 -7.02 21.49
CA THR A 385 19.29 -8.28 21.42
C THR A 385 17.90 -8.06 20.84
N PHE A 386 17.32 -9.11 20.28
CA PHE A 386 15.95 -9.08 19.74
C PHE A 386 14.95 -8.59 20.82
N ALA A 387 15.15 -8.97 22.09
CA ALA A 387 14.31 -8.50 23.21
C ALA A 387 14.42 -6.99 23.43
N HIS A 388 15.60 -6.40 23.30
CA HIS A 388 15.76 -4.94 23.43
C HIS A 388 15.01 -4.20 22.31
N LEU A 389 14.99 -4.72 21.07
CA LEU A 389 14.24 -4.14 19.98
C LEU A 389 12.74 -4.19 20.21
N ILE A 390 12.24 -5.30 20.77
CA ILE A 390 10.83 -5.45 21.14
C ILE A 390 10.43 -4.42 22.21
N TYR A 391 11.21 -4.27 23.27
CA TYR A 391 10.93 -3.27 24.30
C TYR A 391 10.99 -1.85 23.74
N LEU A 392 11.94 -1.55 22.87
CA LEU A 392 12.06 -0.26 22.23
C LEU A 392 10.84 0.04 21.33
N ASN A 393 10.44 -0.92 20.50
CA ASN A 393 9.28 -0.78 19.62
C ASN A 393 7.99 -0.60 20.44
N ALA A 394 7.73 -1.48 21.39
CA ALA A 394 6.54 -1.38 22.24
C ALA A 394 6.50 -0.07 23.03
N GLY A 395 7.63 0.36 23.59
CA GLY A 395 7.76 1.61 24.35
C GLY A 395 7.54 2.84 23.47
N THR A 396 8.14 2.90 22.29
CA THR A 396 7.96 4.03 21.36
C THR A 396 6.55 4.09 20.80
N THR A 397 5.94 2.95 20.48
CA THR A 397 4.53 2.88 20.08
C THR A 397 3.60 3.38 21.22
N ALA A 398 3.85 2.97 22.46
CA ALA A 398 3.08 3.45 23.61
C ALA A 398 3.24 4.97 23.84
N ILE A 399 4.43 5.52 23.61
CA ILE A 399 4.69 6.97 23.76
C ILE A 399 3.85 7.79 22.77
N VAL A 400 3.53 7.27 21.58
CA VAL A 400 2.66 7.96 20.61
C VAL A 400 1.29 8.29 21.22
N LEU A 401 0.80 7.50 22.17
CA LEU A 401 -0.45 7.78 22.89
C LEU A 401 -0.43 9.11 23.65
N VAL A 402 0.75 9.57 24.08
CA VAL A 402 0.90 10.87 24.77
C VAL A 402 0.55 12.02 23.82
N LEU A 403 0.67 11.83 22.52
CA LEU A 403 0.34 12.84 21.51
C LEU A 403 -1.16 12.86 21.14
N LEU A 404 -1.91 11.83 21.49
CA LEU A 404 -3.33 11.72 21.16
C LEU A 404 -4.20 12.90 21.67
N PRO A 405 -4.00 13.44 22.90
CA PRO A 405 -4.72 14.61 23.37
C PRO A 405 -4.46 15.90 22.56
N PHE A 406 -3.32 15.99 21.90
CA PHE A 406 -2.91 17.18 21.13
C PHE A 406 -3.49 17.20 19.70
N LEU A 407 -4.08 16.10 19.24
CA LEU A 407 -4.75 16.08 17.95
C LEU A 407 -5.96 17.04 17.95
N PRO A 408 -6.20 17.78 16.84
CA PRO A 408 -7.30 18.73 16.75
C PRO A 408 -8.65 18.09 17.06
N PHE A 409 -9.45 18.73 17.89
CA PHE A 409 -10.77 18.25 18.30
C PHE A 409 -11.69 17.96 17.11
N ALA A 410 -11.60 18.78 16.05
CA ALA A 410 -12.36 18.59 14.81
C ALA A 410 -12.12 17.23 14.13
N LEU A 411 -10.91 16.65 14.27
CA LEU A 411 -10.58 15.32 13.74
C LEU A 411 -11.17 14.20 14.59
N MET A 412 -11.48 14.49 15.86
CA MET A 412 -11.89 13.51 16.86
C MET A 412 -13.41 13.37 17.01
N GLN A 413 -14.19 14.29 16.41
CA GLN A 413 -15.66 14.21 16.48
C GLN A 413 -16.16 12.98 15.72
N LYS A 414 -17.27 12.35 16.24
CA LYS A 414 -18.04 11.40 15.46
C LYS A 414 -18.46 12.11 14.16
N LYS A 415 -18.28 11.44 13.04
CA LYS A 415 -19.07 11.80 11.85
C LYS A 415 -20.52 11.56 12.26
N ASP A 416 -21.29 12.62 12.42
CA ASP A 416 -22.75 12.47 12.48
C ASP A 416 -23.15 11.64 11.27
N ALA A 417 -23.94 10.62 11.55
CA ALA A 417 -24.50 9.77 10.54
C ALA A 417 -25.15 10.70 9.51
N VAL A 418 -24.67 10.57 8.27
CA VAL A 418 -25.33 11.07 7.05
C VAL A 418 -25.95 12.46 7.28
N GLN A 419 -25.32 13.49 6.76
CA GLN A 419 -26.10 14.66 6.36
C GLN A 419 -27.26 14.10 5.54
N SER A 420 -28.40 13.94 6.24
CA SER A 420 -29.69 13.76 5.62
C SER A 420 -29.76 14.84 4.55
N THR A 421 -29.92 14.43 3.34
CA THR A 421 -30.20 15.23 2.16
C THR A 421 -31.19 16.32 2.59
N GLU A 422 -30.69 17.53 2.84
CA GLU A 422 -31.55 18.70 2.79
C GLU A 422 -32.01 18.80 1.34
N ILE A 423 -33.18 18.24 1.11
CA ILE A 423 -33.99 18.55 -0.06
C ILE A 423 -34.29 20.04 0.12
N LEU A 424 -33.55 20.89 -0.57
CA LEU A 424 -33.94 22.28 -0.73
C LEU A 424 -35.31 22.28 -1.36
N PRO A 425 -36.32 22.95 -0.77
CA PRO A 425 -37.60 23.12 -1.44
C PRO A 425 -37.36 23.91 -2.73
N GLU A 426 -37.90 23.42 -3.84
CA GLU A 426 -37.92 24.15 -5.10
C GLU A 426 -38.54 25.54 -4.86
N PRO A 427 -37.93 26.59 -5.41
CA PRO A 427 -38.54 27.91 -5.37
C PRO A 427 -39.84 27.91 -6.21
N ALA A 428 -40.92 28.35 -5.61
CA ALA A 428 -42.23 28.52 -6.23
C ALA A 428 -42.23 29.57 -7.35
#